data_3e73ee9363174774d3d1830c0b01955f
#
_entry.id   3e73ee9363174774d3d1830c0b01955f
#
_cell.length_a   1.000
_cell.length_b   1.000
_cell.length_c   1.000
_cell.angle_alpha   90.00
_cell.angle_beta   90.00
_cell.angle_gamma   90.00
#
_symmetry.space_group_name_H-M   'P 1'
#
loop_
_entity.id
_entity.type
_entity.pdbx_description
1 polymer ?
#
loop_
_entity_poly.entity_id
_entity_poly.type
_entity_poly.pdbx_seq_one_letter_code
_entity_poly.pdbx_strand_id
1 'polypeptide(L)'
;MNFVRAVMIVCFVGAIALGYLSNEARTYKDTLRDQVVGESALAGRVANRIQQLAVEFDQLQKISAGFSYEELQNAGDYARTMAGRSDVSLGLLNVDKPSEKSNVPGSTDKTWALTPKDPKYGRQRGNISNYFYILEVENPFVVVTEASFSPADKSKAHEYASDRWTWKAKITSRLPAE
;
A
#
# COMPACT_ATOMS: atom_id res chain seq x y z
N MET A 1 49.73 17.17 64.71
CA MET A 1 49.41 17.50 63.31
C MET A 1 49.03 18.97 63.27
N ASN A 2 49.70 19.83 62.50
CA ASN A 2 49.44 21.27 62.54
C ASN A 2 48.05 21.55 61.99
N PHE A 3 47.22 22.29 62.72
CA PHE A 3 45.88 22.70 62.36
C PHE A 3 45.74 23.15 60.90
N VAL A 4 46.69 23.94 60.42
CA VAL A 4 46.76 24.44 59.07
C VAL A 4 46.81 23.30 58.00
N ARG A 5 47.54 22.20 58.27
CA ARG A 5 47.61 21.04 57.36
C ARG A 5 46.24 20.29 57.33
N ALA A 6 45.55 20.16 58.44
CA ALA A 6 44.25 19.55 58.48
C ALA A 6 43.20 20.32 57.65
N VAL A 7 43.19 21.65 57.76
CA VAL A 7 42.33 22.54 56.99
C VAL A 7 42.61 22.44 55.51
N MET A 8 43.91 22.42 55.11
CA MET A 8 44.27 22.27 53.68
C MET A 8 43.82 20.92 53.09
N ILE A 9 43.92 19.84 53.84
CA ILE A 9 43.44 18.50 53.37
C ILE A 9 41.93 18.53 53.18
N VAL A 10 41.19 19.09 54.11
CA VAL A 10 39.71 19.18 54.00
C VAL A 10 39.31 20.05 52.79
N CYS A 11 39.94 21.18 52.58
CA CYS A 11 39.69 22.03 51.40
C CYS A 11 40.01 21.29 50.09
N PHE A 12 41.13 20.55 50.05
CA PHE A 12 41.53 19.80 48.86
C PHE A 12 40.54 18.65 48.54
N VAL A 13 40.11 17.89 49.55
CA VAL A 13 39.08 16.84 49.38
C VAL A 13 37.73 17.43 48.95
N GLY A 14 37.36 18.57 49.54
CA GLY A 14 36.15 19.30 49.17
C GLY A 14 36.18 19.78 47.70
N ALA A 15 37.33 20.30 47.24
CA ALA A 15 37.50 20.73 45.84
C ALA A 15 37.38 19.56 44.85
N ILE A 16 37.94 18.38 45.18
CA ILE A 16 37.82 17.16 44.36
C ILE A 16 36.37 16.70 44.30
N ALA A 17 35.68 16.64 45.46
CA ALA A 17 34.29 16.25 45.51
C ALA A 17 33.36 17.18 44.72
N LEU A 18 33.58 18.50 44.82
CA LEU A 18 32.81 19.47 44.04
C LEU A 18 33.10 19.37 42.52
N GLY A 19 34.36 19.10 42.16
CA GLY A 19 34.74 18.86 40.77
C GLY A 19 34.05 17.63 40.18
N TYR A 20 33.99 16.56 40.96
CA TYR A 20 33.30 15.34 40.55
C TYR A 20 31.80 15.55 40.37
N LEU A 21 31.13 16.16 41.35
CA LEU A 21 29.71 16.47 41.27
C LEU A 21 29.37 17.42 40.12
N SER A 22 30.24 18.40 39.85
CA SER A 22 30.07 19.32 38.72
C SER A 22 30.18 18.61 37.37
N ASN A 23 31.09 17.65 37.25
CA ASN A 23 31.26 16.86 36.03
C ASN A 23 30.04 15.93 35.82
N GLU A 24 29.58 15.27 36.86
CA GLU A 24 28.39 14.40 36.83
C GLU A 24 27.12 15.18 36.44
N ALA A 25 26.94 16.38 36.99
CA ALA A 25 25.83 17.25 36.62
C ALA A 25 25.88 17.72 35.16
N ARG A 26 27.08 17.92 34.59
CA ARG A 26 27.22 18.26 33.18
C ARG A 26 26.87 17.09 32.28
N THR A 27 27.37 15.89 32.56
CA THR A 27 27.03 14.68 31.77
C THR A 27 25.54 14.37 31.82
N TYR A 28 24.90 14.55 32.98
CA TYR A 28 23.45 14.37 33.09
C TYR A 28 22.67 15.41 32.28
N LYS A 29 23.10 16.67 32.30
CA LYS A 29 22.50 17.73 31.47
C LYS A 29 22.63 17.44 29.97
N ASP A 30 23.78 16.95 29.52
CA ASP A 30 24.01 16.64 28.12
C ASP A 30 23.16 15.45 27.66
N THR A 31 23.03 14.39 28.48
CA THR A 31 22.13 13.25 28.20
C THR A 31 20.65 13.67 28.13
N LEU A 32 20.19 14.53 29.04
CA LEU A 32 18.83 15.06 28.98
C LEU A 32 18.59 15.91 27.74
N ARG A 33 19.58 16.73 27.37
CA ARG A 33 19.49 17.53 26.14
C ARG A 33 19.39 16.67 24.89
N ASP A 34 20.18 15.60 24.80
CA ASP A 34 20.16 14.68 23.66
C ASP A 34 18.82 13.91 23.58
N GLN A 35 18.25 13.53 24.72
CA GLN A 35 16.93 12.92 24.78
C GLN A 35 15.84 13.88 24.27
N VAL A 36 15.81 15.11 24.77
CA VAL A 36 14.82 16.13 24.37
C VAL A 36 14.94 16.48 22.88
N VAL A 37 16.18 16.60 22.35
CA VAL A 37 16.40 16.84 20.93
C VAL A 37 15.95 15.65 20.10
N GLY A 38 16.24 14.42 20.55
CA GLY A 38 15.79 13.19 19.90
C GLY A 38 14.25 13.07 19.85
N GLU A 39 13.57 13.34 20.95
CA GLU A 39 12.10 13.32 21.04
C GLU A 39 11.45 14.42 20.19
N SER A 40 12.00 15.62 20.17
CA SER A 40 11.48 16.71 19.33
C SER A 40 11.63 16.40 17.83
N ALA A 41 12.73 15.75 17.43
CA ALA A 41 12.94 15.28 16.05
C ALA A 41 11.98 14.14 15.68
N LEU A 42 11.64 13.26 16.62
CA LEU A 42 10.62 12.22 16.43
C LEU A 42 9.22 12.83 16.30
N ALA A 43 8.86 13.79 17.17
CA ALA A 43 7.58 14.48 17.10
C ALA A 43 7.39 15.21 15.76
N GLY A 44 8.44 15.86 15.25
CA GLY A 44 8.43 16.49 13.91
C GLY A 44 8.19 15.48 12.79
N ARG A 45 8.84 14.31 12.83
CA ARG A 45 8.64 13.24 11.83
C ARG A 45 7.22 12.67 11.89
N VAL A 46 6.69 12.45 13.08
CA VAL A 46 5.31 11.98 13.28
C VAL A 46 4.30 13.01 12.77
N ALA A 47 4.49 14.29 13.10
CA ALA A 47 3.62 15.36 12.59
C ALA A 47 3.63 15.46 11.05
N ASN A 48 4.79 15.39 10.42
CA ASN A 48 4.90 15.38 8.97
C ASN A 48 4.22 14.14 8.35
N ARG A 49 4.34 12.97 8.98
CA ARG A 49 3.68 11.75 8.50
C ARG A 49 2.16 11.83 8.63
N ILE A 50 1.65 12.38 9.72
CA ILE A 50 0.21 12.63 9.91
C ILE A 50 -0.29 13.58 8.82
N GLN A 51 0.44 14.66 8.54
CA GLN A 51 0.05 15.61 7.49
C GLN A 51 0.05 14.99 6.11
N GLN A 52 1.05 14.15 5.78
CA GLN A 52 1.06 13.38 4.52
C GLN A 52 -0.15 12.45 4.43
N LEU A 53 -0.42 11.67 5.47
CA LEU A 53 -1.59 10.77 5.51
C LEU A 53 -2.91 11.52 5.41
N ALA A 54 -3.03 12.71 5.99
CA ALA A 54 -4.22 13.54 5.85
C ALA A 54 -4.45 14.00 4.41
N VAL A 55 -3.38 14.40 3.70
CA VAL A 55 -3.45 14.75 2.27
C VAL A 55 -3.82 13.54 1.41
N GLU A 56 -3.18 12.40 1.65
CA GLU A 56 -3.50 11.14 0.95
C GLU A 56 -4.96 10.74 1.19
N PHE A 57 -5.46 10.86 2.42
CA PHE A 57 -6.85 10.56 2.76
C PHE A 57 -7.83 11.51 2.05
N ASP A 58 -7.56 12.83 2.01
CA ASP A 58 -8.39 13.79 1.30
C ASP A 58 -8.43 13.50 -0.22
N GLN A 59 -7.30 13.10 -0.80
CA GLN A 59 -7.25 12.67 -2.21
C GLN A 59 -8.08 11.42 -2.45
N LEU A 60 -7.94 10.39 -1.60
CA LEU A 60 -8.73 9.17 -1.68
C LEU A 60 -10.22 9.44 -1.49
N GLN A 61 -10.59 10.34 -0.59
CA GLN A 61 -11.98 10.74 -0.39
C GLN A 61 -12.56 11.44 -1.62
N LYS A 62 -11.79 12.31 -2.27
CA LYS A 62 -12.22 12.96 -3.53
C LYS A 62 -12.38 11.96 -4.67
N ILE A 63 -11.49 11.00 -4.78
CA ILE A 63 -11.59 9.92 -5.76
C ILE A 63 -12.82 9.06 -5.46
N SER A 64 -13.04 8.68 -4.21
CA SER A 64 -14.17 7.84 -3.80
C SER A 64 -15.53 8.51 -3.99
N ALA A 65 -15.60 9.83 -3.85
CA ALA A 65 -16.84 10.59 -4.09
C ALA A 65 -17.32 10.56 -5.55
N GLY A 66 -16.44 10.19 -6.48
CA GLY A 66 -16.78 10.02 -7.90
C GLY A 66 -17.39 8.65 -8.24
N PHE A 67 -17.36 7.68 -7.33
CA PHE A 67 -17.84 6.32 -7.55
C PHE A 67 -19.08 6.04 -6.69
N SER A 68 -20.13 5.51 -7.31
CA SER A 68 -21.30 5.07 -6.56
C SER A 68 -21.02 3.73 -5.85
N TYR A 69 -21.58 3.54 -4.67
CA TYR A 69 -21.45 2.28 -3.92
C TYR A 69 -22.00 1.07 -4.73
N GLU A 70 -23.01 1.30 -5.57
CA GLU A 70 -23.56 0.29 -6.47
C GLU A 70 -22.55 -0.19 -7.52
N GLU A 71 -21.73 0.72 -8.08
CA GLU A 71 -20.67 0.36 -9.02
C GLU A 71 -19.58 -0.50 -8.36
N LEU A 72 -19.27 -0.23 -7.11
CA LEU A 72 -18.33 -1.04 -6.33
C LEU A 72 -18.88 -2.43 -6.00
N GLN A 73 -20.16 -2.54 -5.73
CA GLN A 73 -20.82 -3.84 -5.49
C GLN A 73 -20.85 -4.71 -6.74
N ASN A 74 -20.87 -4.11 -7.93
CA ASN A 74 -21.00 -4.78 -9.22
C ASN A 74 -19.72 -4.70 -10.08
N ALA A 75 -18.54 -4.83 -9.46
CA ALA A 75 -17.28 -4.80 -10.18
C ALA A 75 -17.18 -5.83 -11.32
N GLY A 76 -17.95 -6.93 -11.24
CA GLY A 76 -18.09 -7.90 -12.31
C GLY A 76 -18.77 -7.33 -13.55
N ASP A 77 -19.83 -6.53 -13.40
CA ASP A 77 -20.53 -5.89 -14.52
C ASP A 77 -19.73 -4.72 -15.08
N TYR A 78 -19.03 -3.98 -14.22
CA TYR A 78 -18.04 -3.01 -14.63
C TYR A 78 -16.97 -3.64 -15.54
N ALA A 79 -16.37 -4.74 -15.11
CA ALA A 79 -15.36 -5.48 -15.89
C ALA A 79 -15.91 -5.94 -17.25
N ARG A 80 -17.17 -6.39 -17.30
CA ARG A 80 -17.85 -6.82 -18.54
C ARG A 80 -18.06 -5.64 -19.49
N THR A 81 -18.45 -4.49 -18.97
CA THR A 81 -18.67 -3.26 -19.74
C THR A 81 -17.35 -2.77 -20.34
N MET A 82 -16.29 -2.75 -19.56
CA MET A 82 -14.96 -2.33 -20.01
C MET A 82 -14.40 -3.24 -21.11
N ALA A 83 -14.63 -4.55 -21.04
CA ALA A 83 -14.19 -5.50 -22.06
C ALA A 83 -14.88 -5.28 -23.43
N GLY A 84 -16.10 -4.74 -23.42
CA GLY A 84 -16.87 -4.43 -24.63
C GLY A 84 -16.49 -3.10 -25.30
N ARG A 85 -15.69 -2.27 -24.66
CA ARG A 85 -15.28 -0.97 -25.23
C ARG A 85 -14.45 -1.15 -26.51
N SER A 86 -14.61 -0.22 -27.44
CA SER A 86 -13.94 -0.28 -28.77
C SER A 86 -12.42 -0.16 -28.67
N ASP A 87 -11.91 0.57 -27.69
CA ASP A 87 -10.48 0.76 -27.41
C ASP A 87 -9.82 -0.47 -26.74
N VAL A 88 -10.61 -1.33 -26.13
CA VAL A 88 -10.17 -2.58 -25.50
C VAL A 88 -10.35 -3.79 -26.40
N SER A 89 -11.52 -3.92 -27.03
CA SER A 89 -11.86 -4.94 -28.04
C SER A 89 -11.62 -6.40 -27.59
N LEU A 90 -11.84 -6.71 -26.29
CA LEU A 90 -11.73 -8.08 -25.79
C LEU A 90 -12.97 -8.94 -26.08
N GLY A 91 -14.12 -8.29 -26.29
CA GLY A 91 -15.39 -8.96 -26.53
C GLY A 91 -16.07 -9.42 -25.24
N LEU A 92 -16.95 -10.41 -25.36
CA LEU A 92 -17.77 -10.86 -24.25
C LEU A 92 -16.97 -11.66 -23.22
N LEU A 93 -17.22 -11.38 -21.95
CA LEU A 93 -16.64 -12.09 -20.81
C LEU A 93 -17.71 -12.92 -20.07
N ASN A 94 -17.28 -14.09 -19.62
CA ASN A 94 -17.96 -14.80 -18.54
C ASN A 94 -17.41 -14.25 -17.22
N VAL A 95 -18.32 -13.84 -16.36
CA VAL A 95 -18.01 -13.35 -15.01
C VAL A 95 -18.76 -14.27 -14.05
N ASP A 96 -18.00 -14.97 -13.22
CA ASP A 96 -18.58 -15.87 -12.23
C ASP A 96 -19.20 -15.07 -11.07
N LYS A 97 -20.03 -15.76 -10.28
CA LYS A 97 -20.57 -15.16 -9.06
C LYS A 97 -19.43 -14.76 -8.12
N PRO A 98 -19.53 -13.62 -7.43
CA PRO A 98 -18.49 -13.19 -6.52
C PRO A 98 -18.33 -14.16 -5.36
N SER A 99 -17.09 -14.38 -4.94
CA SER A 99 -16.78 -14.97 -3.65
C SER A 99 -16.49 -13.83 -2.67
N GLU A 100 -17.05 -13.90 -1.47
CA GLU A 100 -16.89 -12.90 -0.43
C GLU A 100 -15.94 -13.42 0.64
N LYS A 101 -15.01 -12.58 1.08
CA LYS A 101 -14.05 -12.89 2.13
C LYS A 101 -13.73 -11.64 2.94
N SER A 102 -13.90 -11.73 4.25
CA SER A 102 -13.45 -10.68 5.16
C SER A 102 -12.01 -10.97 5.60
N ASN A 103 -11.06 -10.24 5.03
CA ASN A 103 -9.65 -10.38 5.37
C ASN A 103 -9.17 -9.32 6.37
N VAL A 104 -9.90 -8.20 6.45
CA VAL A 104 -9.58 -7.06 7.31
C VAL A 104 -10.82 -6.70 8.11
N PRO A 105 -10.73 -6.49 9.42
CA PRO A 105 -11.86 -6.04 10.22
C PRO A 105 -12.48 -4.76 9.66
N GLY A 106 -13.80 -4.75 9.48
CA GLY A 106 -14.52 -3.60 8.92
C GLY A 106 -14.51 -3.51 7.38
N SER A 107 -14.02 -4.55 6.67
CA SER A 107 -14.10 -4.61 5.21
C SER A 107 -14.41 -6.00 4.69
N THR A 108 -15.08 -6.07 3.54
CA THR A 108 -15.37 -7.30 2.81
C THR A 108 -14.77 -7.22 1.43
N ASP A 109 -13.93 -8.19 1.08
CA ASP A 109 -13.36 -8.34 -0.25
C ASP A 109 -14.30 -9.22 -1.09
N LYS A 110 -14.83 -8.68 -2.20
CA LYS A 110 -15.57 -9.44 -3.21
C LYS A 110 -14.67 -9.73 -4.38
N THR A 111 -14.57 -11.00 -4.75
CA THR A 111 -13.67 -11.44 -5.83
C THR A 111 -14.49 -12.13 -6.93
N TRP A 112 -14.30 -11.69 -8.18
CA TRP A 112 -14.91 -12.28 -9.38
C TRP A 112 -13.85 -12.94 -10.24
N ALA A 113 -14.16 -14.13 -10.77
CA ALA A 113 -13.35 -14.75 -11.80
C ALA A 113 -13.84 -14.32 -13.18
N LEU A 114 -12.89 -13.90 -14.02
CA LEU A 114 -13.12 -13.43 -15.38
C LEU A 114 -12.52 -14.40 -16.36
N THR A 115 -13.29 -14.79 -17.39
CA THR A 115 -12.81 -15.62 -18.51
C THR A 115 -13.41 -15.13 -19.82
N PRO A 116 -12.68 -15.22 -20.95
CA PRO A 116 -13.26 -14.95 -22.26
C PRO A 116 -14.40 -15.94 -22.54
N LYS A 117 -15.53 -15.45 -23.10
CA LYS A 117 -16.64 -16.31 -23.49
C LYS A 117 -16.23 -17.28 -24.60
N ASP A 118 -15.40 -16.80 -25.53
CA ASP A 118 -14.90 -17.57 -26.68
C ASP A 118 -13.37 -17.72 -26.61
N PRO A 119 -12.83 -18.64 -25.81
CA PRO A 119 -11.39 -18.80 -25.62
C PRO A 119 -10.66 -19.28 -26.88
N LYS A 120 -11.37 -19.93 -27.83
CA LYS A 120 -10.76 -20.46 -29.07
C LYS A 120 -10.19 -19.38 -29.97
N TYR A 121 -10.76 -18.18 -29.99
CA TYR A 121 -10.31 -17.13 -30.91
C TYR A 121 -9.10 -16.37 -30.38
N GLY A 122 -8.77 -16.49 -29.12
CA GLY A 122 -7.68 -15.76 -28.50
C GLY A 122 -7.74 -14.24 -28.70
N ARG A 123 -6.96 -13.52 -28.00
CA ARG A 123 -6.82 -12.05 -28.13
C ARG A 123 -5.34 -11.69 -28.12
N GLN A 124 -4.99 -10.57 -28.75
CA GLN A 124 -3.63 -10.06 -28.69
C GLN A 124 -3.25 -9.72 -27.26
N ARG A 125 -2.01 -10.01 -26.88
CA ARG A 125 -1.47 -9.74 -25.55
C ARG A 125 -1.61 -8.28 -25.15
N GLY A 126 -1.36 -7.37 -26.12
CA GLY A 126 -1.51 -5.93 -25.91
C GLY A 126 -2.93 -5.53 -25.49
N ASN A 127 -3.96 -6.09 -26.13
CA ASN A 127 -5.36 -5.80 -25.78
C ASN A 127 -5.71 -6.30 -24.38
N ILE A 128 -5.22 -7.48 -24.00
CA ILE A 128 -5.46 -8.04 -22.68
C ILE A 128 -4.76 -7.19 -21.61
N SER A 129 -3.51 -6.79 -21.85
CA SER A 129 -2.76 -5.93 -20.92
C SER A 129 -3.40 -4.55 -20.78
N ASN A 130 -3.84 -3.95 -21.90
CA ASN A 130 -4.55 -2.68 -21.90
C ASN A 130 -5.87 -2.75 -21.11
N TYR A 131 -6.60 -3.84 -21.25
CA TYR A 131 -7.82 -4.07 -20.46
C TYR A 131 -7.57 -4.07 -18.96
N PHE A 132 -6.55 -4.81 -18.49
CA PHE A 132 -6.22 -4.83 -17.06
C PHE A 132 -5.76 -3.46 -16.56
N TYR A 133 -4.96 -2.77 -17.36
CA TYR A 133 -4.54 -1.41 -17.05
C TYR A 133 -5.73 -0.45 -16.89
N ILE A 134 -6.67 -0.48 -17.83
CA ILE A 134 -7.87 0.37 -17.80
C ILE A 134 -8.75 0.04 -16.58
N LEU A 135 -8.93 -1.26 -16.27
CA LEU A 135 -9.72 -1.67 -15.11
C LEU A 135 -9.21 -1.04 -13.80
N GLU A 136 -7.90 -0.99 -13.60
CA GLU A 136 -7.29 -0.46 -12.38
C GLU A 136 -7.17 1.06 -12.38
N VAL A 137 -6.91 1.66 -13.54
CA VAL A 137 -6.74 3.13 -13.66
C VAL A 137 -8.07 3.87 -13.58
N GLU A 138 -9.10 3.37 -14.24
CA GLU A 138 -10.41 4.02 -14.24
C GLU A 138 -11.20 3.74 -12.95
N ASN A 139 -10.91 2.63 -12.24
CA ASN A 139 -11.54 2.34 -10.97
C ASN A 139 -10.51 1.86 -9.92
N PRO A 140 -10.03 2.75 -9.04
CA PRO A 140 -9.00 2.44 -8.05
C PRO A 140 -9.44 1.46 -6.96
N PHE A 141 -10.73 1.12 -6.90
CA PHE A 141 -11.26 0.12 -5.94
C PHE A 141 -11.30 -1.29 -6.53
N VAL A 142 -11.01 -1.44 -7.82
CA VAL A 142 -10.94 -2.73 -8.50
C VAL A 142 -9.47 -3.06 -8.76
N VAL A 143 -9.02 -4.19 -8.22
CA VAL A 143 -7.63 -4.64 -8.36
C VAL A 143 -7.61 -6.01 -9.03
N VAL A 144 -6.73 -6.20 -10.01
CA VAL A 144 -6.47 -7.49 -10.63
C VAL A 144 -5.54 -8.29 -9.72
N THR A 145 -6.09 -9.25 -8.99
CA THR A 145 -5.34 -10.03 -7.99
C THR A 145 -4.64 -11.25 -8.56
N GLU A 146 -5.13 -11.76 -9.69
CA GLU A 146 -4.55 -12.93 -10.36
C GLU A 146 -4.78 -12.81 -11.86
N ALA A 147 -3.77 -13.09 -12.67
CA ALA A 147 -3.89 -13.19 -14.11
C ALA A 147 -3.06 -14.35 -14.64
N SER A 148 -3.65 -15.19 -15.47
CA SER A 148 -2.98 -16.30 -16.15
C SER A 148 -3.23 -16.25 -17.64
N PHE A 149 -2.20 -16.51 -18.41
CA PHE A 149 -2.21 -16.45 -19.88
C PHE A 149 -1.77 -17.79 -20.44
N SER A 150 -2.42 -18.23 -21.50
CA SER A 150 -2.00 -19.38 -22.26
C SER A 150 -2.23 -19.14 -23.75
N PRO A 151 -1.38 -19.71 -24.65
CA PRO A 151 -1.60 -19.63 -26.08
C PRO A 151 -2.98 -20.16 -26.42
N ALA A 152 -3.70 -19.47 -27.32
CA ALA A 152 -5.04 -19.90 -27.75
C ALA A 152 -4.97 -21.19 -28.60
N ASP A 153 -3.91 -21.36 -29.37
CA ASP A 153 -3.64 -22.57 -30.15
C ASP A 153 -2.38 -23.26 -29.61
N LYS A 154 -2.57 -24.36 -28.90
CA LYS A 154 -1.47 -25.17 -28.35
C LYS A 154 -0.68 -25.93 -29.40
N SER A 155 -1.27 -26.22 -30.57
CA SER A 155 -0.60 -26.96 -31.64
C SER A 155 0.45 -26.12 -32.37
N LYS A 156 0.33 -24.80 -32.30
CA LYS A 156 1.21 -23.82 -32.97
C LYS A 156 2.14 -23.08 -32.03
N ALA A 157 2.35 -23.57 -30.80
CA ALA A 157 3.19 -22.93 -29.82
C ALA A 157 4.65 -22.69 -30.28
N HIS A 158 5.09 -23.34 -31.34
CA HIS A 158 6.42 -23.21 -31.95
C HIS A 158 6.44 -22.35 -33.21
N GLU A 159 5.30 -22.00 -33.78
CA GLU A 159 5.22 -21.08 -34.90
C GLU A 159 5.00 -19.65 -34.38
N TYR A 160 5.89 -18.76 -34.72
CA TYR A 160 5.85 -17.30 -34.36
C TYR A 160 4.62 -16.54 -34.90
N ALA A 161 3.60 -17.25 -35.40
CA ALA A 161 2.60 -16.70 -36.28
C ALA A 161 1.37 -16.08 -35.63
N SER A 162 1.06 -16.30 -34.38
CA SER A 162 -0.12 -15.65 -33.83
C SER A 162 0.06 -15.21 -32.36
N ASP A 163 0.17 -13.88 -32.14
CA ASP A 163 0.06 -13.27 -30.80
C ASP A 163 -1.40 -13.36 -30.32
N ARG A 164 -1.92 -14.60 -30.26
CA ARG A 164 -3.28 -14.89 -29.78
C ARG A 164 -3.24 -15.71 -28.50
N TRP A 165 -3.80 -15.11 -27.45
CA TRP A 165 -3.77 -15.65 -26.11
C TRP A 165 -5.19 -15.80 -25.56
N THR A 166 -5.43 -16.86 -24.85
CA THR A 166 -6.54 -16.95 -23.90
C THR A 166 -6.05 -16.62 -22.51
N TRP A 167 -6.94 -16.19 -21.66
CA TRP A 167 -6.58 -15.71 -20.33
C TRP A 167 -7.66 -16.00 -19.29
N LYS A 168 -7.27 -16.00 -18.05
CA LYS A 168 -8.16 -16.00 -16.90
C LYS A 168 -7.64 -14.97 -15.91
N ALA A 169 -8.52 -14.27 -15.25
CA ALA A 169 -8.12 -13.31 -14.21
C ALA A 169 -9.11 -13.35 -13.05
N LYS A 170 -8.65 -12.85 -11.91
CA LYS A 170 -9.51 -12.53 -10.78
C LYS A 170 -9.37 -11.05 -10.49
N ILE A 171 -10.50 -10.40 -10.31
CA ILE A 171 -10.58 -9.03 -9.83
C ILE A 171 -11.19 -9.02 -8.45
N THR A 172 -10.70 -8.14 -7.60
CA THR A 172 -11.19 -7.97 -6.24
C THR A 172 -11.59 -6.52 -6.02
N SER A 173 -12.77 -6.31 -5.45
CA SER A 173 -13.22 -5.03 -4.95
C SER A 173 -13.37 -5.10 -3.43
N ARG A 174 -12.84 -4.10 -2.72
CA ARG A 174 -12.97 -3.99 -1.27
C ARG A 174 -14.09 -3.04 -0.91
N LEU A 175 -15.02 -3.54 -0.14
CA LEU A 175 -16.18 -2.81 0.35
C LEU A 175 -16.08 -2.65 1.87
N PRO A 176 -16.62 -1.56 2.45
CA PRO A 176 -16.82 -1.50 3.89
C PRO A 176 -17.75 -2.64 4.31
N ALA A 177 -17.51 -3.23 5.48
CA ALA A 177 -18.42 -4.20 6.07
C ALA A 177 -19.72 -3.48 6.46
N GLU A 178 -20.85 -4.07 6.13
CA GLU A 178 -22.17 -3.62 6.58
C GLU A 178 -22.35 -3.83 8.08
#